data_be1f0a436a0ae06246e247051ab2735f
#
_entry.id   be1f0a436a0ae06246e247051ab2735f
#
_cell.length_a   1.000
_cell.length_b   1.000
_cell.length_c   1.000
_cell.angle_alpha   90.00
_cell.angle_beta   90.00
_cell.angle_gamma   90.00
#
_symmetry.space_group_name_H-M   'P 1'
#
loop_
_entity.id
_entity.type
_entity.pdbx_description
1 polymer ?
#
loop_
_entity_poly.entity_id
_entity_poly.type
_entity_poly.pdbx_seq_one_letter_code
_entity_poly.pdbx_strand_id
1 'polypeptide(L)' 'MTMEEAKDILWESTPADVILDTYQTGSYIEFTCRAGGDVCTYRVYNNGTITER' A
#
# COMPACT_ATOMS: atom_id res chain seq x y z
N MET A 1 11.93 0.31 -6.29
CA MET A 1 11.14 -0.56 -5.38
C MET A 1 10.29 -1.51 -6.21
N THR A 2 10.26 -2.77 -5.82
CA THR A 2 9.42 -3.76 -6.48
C THR A 2 8.05 -3.82 -5.83
N MET A 3 7.09 -4.41 -6.52
CA MET A 3 5.75 -4.64 -5.98
C MET A 3 5.81 -5.50 -4.70
N GLU A 4 6.69 -6.50 -4.68
CA GLU A 4 6.88 -7.37 -3.51
C GLU A 4 7.36 -6.59 -2.29
N GLU A 5 8.33 -5.71 -2.49
CA GLU A 5 8.84 -4.85 -1.41
C GLU A 5 7.76 -3.92 -0.89
N ALA A 6 6.98 -3.33 -1.80
CA ALA A 6 5.90 -2.42 -1.42
C ALA A 6 4.82 -3.15 -0.64
N LYS A 7 4.47 -4.37 -1.03
CA LYS A 7 3.49 -5.19 -0.31
C LYS A 7 3.98 -5.52 1.10
N ASP A 8 5.26 -5.85 1.25
CA ASP A 8 5.83 -6.16 2.56
C ASP A 8 5.72 -4.95 3.49
N ILE A 9 6.02 -3.76 2.97
CA ILE A 9 5.89 -2.52 3.74
C ILE A 9 4.42 -2.30 4.13
N LEU A 10 3.51 -2.51 3.20
CA LEU A 10 2.07 -2.36 3.45
C LEU A 10 1.60 -3.28 4.57
N TRP A 11 1.95 -4.58 4.49
CA TRP A 11 1.52 -5.56 5.48
C TRP A 11 2.09 -5.28 6.87
N GLU A 12 3.31 -4.78 6.95
CA GLU A 12 3.97 -4.50 8.23
C GLU A 12 3.50 -3.19 8.86
N SER A 13 3.12 -2.22 8.03
CA SER A 13 2.89 -0.83 8.49
C SER A 13 1.42 -0.47 8.63
N THR A 14 0.50 -1.32 8.15
CA THR A 14 -0.92 -1.01 8.13
C THR A 14 -1.75 -2.21 8.58
N PRO A 15 -3.01 -1.99 8.99
CA PRO A 15 -3.92 -3.09 9.33
C PRO A 15 -4.58 -3.73 8.09
N ALA A 16 -4.08 -3.50 6.89
CA ALA A 16 -4.67 -4.01 5.66
C ALA A 16 -4.69 -5.54 5.64
N ASP A 17 -5.82 -6.11 5.26
CA ASP A 17 -6.03 -7.55 5.17
C ASP A 17 -6.01 -8.05 3.73
N VAL A 18 -6.57 -7.26 2.82
CA VAL A 18 -6.78 -7.64 1.42
C VAL A 18 -6.47 -6.45 0.53
N ILE A 19 -5.71 -6.68 -0.54
CA ILE A 19 -5.48 -5.67 -1.58
C ILE A 19 -6.57 -5.85 -2.63
N LEU A 20 -7.34 -4.79 -2.87
CA LEU A 20 -8.42 -4.78 -3.85
C LEU A 20 -7.95 -4.30 -5.21
N ASP A 21 -7.01 -3.36 -5.23
CA ASP A 21 -6.49 -2.78 -6.47
C ASP A 21 -5.11 -2.18 -6.22
N THR A 22 -4.33 -2.04 -7.28
CA THR A 22 -3.00 -1.43 -7.22
C THR A 22 -2.83 -0.45 -8.37
N TYR A 23 -2.08 0.62 -8.12
CA TYR A 23 -1.73 1.59 -9.14
C TYR A 23 -0.28 2.02 -8.94
N GLN A 24 0.56 1.75 -9.92
CA GLN A 24 1.99 2.03 -9.83
C GLN A 24 2.35 3.26 -10.64
N THR A 25 3.12 4.16 -10.02
CA THR A 25 3.71 5.33 -10.69
C THR A 25 5.23 5.24 -10.57
N GLY A 26 5.92 6.21 -11.14
CA GLY A 26 7.38 6.29 -10.97
C GLY A 26 7.82 6.63 -9.56
N SER A 27 6.94 7.19 -8.73
CA SER A 27 7.28 7.67 -7.38
C SER A 27 6.73 6.79 -6.26
N TYR A 28 5.62 6.11 -6.48
CA TYR A 28 4.97 5.31 -5.45
C TYR A 28 4.10 4.21 -6.06
N ILE A 29 3.68 3.29 -5.21
CA ILE A 29 2.67 2.29 -5.54
C ILE A 29 1.48 2.55 -4.61
N GLU A 30 0.30 2.75 -5.19
CA GLU A 30 -0.92 2.99 -4.45
C GLU A 30 -1.70 1.70 -4.32
N PHE A 31 -2.09 1.37 -3.09
CA PHE A 31 -2.90 0.18 -2.80
C PHE A 31 -4.25 0.61 -2.28
N THR A 32 -5.30 0.18 -2.96
CA THR A 32 -6.65 0.24 -2.43
C THR A 32 -6.90 -1.09 -1.73
N CYS A 33 -7.16 -1.05 -0.45
CA CYS A 33 -7.24 -2.26 0.35
C CYS A 33 -8.35 -2.17 1.39
N ARG A 34 -8.63 -3.31 1.99
CA ARG A 34 -9.60 -3.41 3.08
C ARG A 34 -8.84 -3.61 4.39
N ALA A 35 -9.24 -2.87 5.41
CA ALA A 35 -8.66 -2.95 6.73
C ALA A 35 -9.78 -2.91 7.76
N GLY A 36 -9.99 -4.04 8.47
CA GLY A 36 -10.99 -4.12 9.51
C GLY A 36 -12.41 -3.84 9.03
N GLY A 37 -12.73 -4.18 7.79
CA GLY A 37 -14.05 -3.95 7.22
C GLY A 37 -14.21 -2.64 6.46
N ASP A 38 -13.23 -1.73 6.57
CA ASP A 38 -13.24 -0.45 5.86
C ASP A 38 -12.30 -0.50 4.66
N VAL A 39 -12.64 0.27 3.63
CA VAL A 39 -11.77 0.42 2.46
C VAL A 39 -10.88 1.63 2.67
N CYS A 40 -9.57 1.44 2.51
CA CYS A 40 -8.55 2.47 2.69
C CYS A 40 -7.63 2.47 1.49
N THR A 41 -6.99 3.61 1.24
CA THR A 41 -5.99 3.73 0.18
C THR A 41 -4.67 4.19 0.80
N TYR A 42 -3.61 3.42 0.54
CA TYR A 42 -2.26 3.72 1.02
C TYR A 42 -1.32 3.91 -0.15
N ARG A 43 -0.35 4.79 0.00
CA ARG A 43 0.73 4.99 -0.96
C ARG A 43 2.05 4.61 -0.33
N VAL A 44 2.77 3.70 -0.98
CA VAL A 44 4.11 3.30 -0.56
C VAL A 44 5.11 3.94 -1.52
N TYR A 45 5.91 4.86 -1.00
CA TYR A 45 6.87 5.61 -1.81
C TYR A 45 8.18 4.84 -1.93
N ASN A 46 8.98 5.19 -2.95
CA ASN A 46 10.24 4.50 -3.25
C ASN A 46 11.24 4.52 -2.09
N ASN A 47 11.16 5.51 -1.21
CA ASN A 47 12.03 5.61 -0.04
C ASN A 47 11.55 4.81 1.16
N GLY A 48 10.49 4.03 1.01
CA GLY A 48 9.91 3.24 2.09
C GLY A 48 8.88 3.96 2.94
N THR A 49 8.60 5.24 2.67
CA THR A 49 7.57 5.98 3.38
C THR A 49 6.19 5.51 2.94
N ILE A 50 5.26 5.37 3.89
CA ILE A 50 3.88 5.03 3.60
C ILE A 50 2.97 6.13 4.11
N THR A 51 1.97 6.49 3.33
CA THR A 51 0.95 7.46 3.71
C THR A 51 -0.43 6.90 3.44
N GLU A 52 -1.41 7.31 4.23
CA GLU A 52 -2.81 7.00 3.99
C GLU A 52 -3.43 8.18 3.24
N ARG A 53 -4.16 7.85 2.19
CA ARG A 53 -4.80 8.84 1.37
C ARG A 53 -6.18 9.21 1.90
#